data_f046cbc68e80ca1b40ccd3988a1e149b
#
_entry.id   f046cbc68e80ca1b40ccd3988a1e149b
#
_cell.length_a   1.000
_cell.length_b   1.000
_cell.length_c   1.000
_cell.angle_alpha   90.00
_cell.angle_beta   90.00
_cell.angle_gamma   90.00
#
_symmetry.space_group_name_H-M   'P 1'
#
loop_
_entity.id
_entity.type
_entity.pdbx_description
1 polymer ?
#
loop_
_entity_poly.entity_id
_entity_poly.type
_entity_poly.pdbx_seq_one_letter_code
_entity_poly.pdbx_strand_id
1 'polypeptide(L)'
;MDRTLTTKLVTVVLAVFLLLTIAGQFFAGNDHSYKTEVALKYDSQDTIEFYGVFARNEHTVSRKINGTIQYEHEDGSKVGKNSVIANAYGSAADISLTADINKLKTRIDTLTDAQSLVGTDNSQIEAFDKLITEKHSKLITAINNGDYTAVSQLKYEMLNLQSKRDMVKGKVNDYSSVISALNSKIKTLEGRISASPVQVTADETGYFVSSIDG
;
A
#
# COMPACT_ATOMS: atom_id res chain seq x y z
N MET A 1 47.84 -39.09 -74.76
CA MET A 1 46.91 -38.53 -73.82
C MET A 1 46.08 -37.53 -74.58
N ASP A 2 44.77 -37.84 -74.77
CA ASP A 2 43.89 -37.06 -75.65
C ASP A 2 43.67 -35.65 -75.24
N ARG A 3 44.15 -34.68 -76.01
CA ARG A 3 44.00 -33.24 -75.78
C ARG A 3 42.55 -32.82 -75.52
N THR A 4 41.61 -33.59 -76.08
CA THR A 4 40.17 -33.35 -75.91
C THR A 4 39.64 -33.78 -74.53
N LEU A 5 40.24 -34.73 -73.88
CA LEU A 5 39.86 -35.20 -72.55
C LEU A 5 40.40 -34.30 -71.47
N THR A 6 41.65 -33.80 -71.62
CA THR A 6 42.23 -32.79 -70.66
C THR A 6 41.52 -31.43 -70.74
N THR A 7 41.14 -30.95 -71.91
CA THR A 7 40.38 -29.72 -72.04
C THR A 7 38.96 -29.87 -71.42
N LYS A 8 38.28 -30.97 -71.61
CA LYS A 8 36.96 -31.19 -70.94
C LYS A 8 37.08 -31.27 -69.42
N LEU A 9 38.13 -31.91 -68.93
CA LEU A 9 38.38 -32.01 -67.49
C LEU A 9 38.66 -30.62 -66.85
N VAL A 10 39.50 -29.80 -67.52
CA VAL A 10 39.81 -28.46 -67.08
C VAL A 10 38.56 -27.57 -67.10
N THR A 11 37.71 -27.68 -68.11
CA THR A 11 36.47 -26.91 -68.19
C THR A 11 35.50 -27.26 -67.09
N VAL A 12 35.36 -28.56 -66.73
CA VAL A 12 34.50 -29.00 -65.64
C VAL A 12 35.04 -28.51 -64.31
N VAL A 13 36.32 -28.61 -64.04
CA VAL A 13 36.94 -28.10 -62.78
C VAL A 13 36.70 -26.58 -62.62
N LEU A 14 36.87 -25.84 -63.71
CA LEU A 14 36.69 -24.37 -63.73
C LEU A 14 35.21 -24.00 -63.50
N ALA A 15 34.29 -24.75 -64.08
CA ALA A 15 32.84 -24.56 -63.86
C ALA A 15 32.44 -24.88 -62.38
N VAL A 16 32.97 -25.95 -61.78
CA VAL A 16 32.72 -26.28 -60.39
C VAL A 16 33.32 -25.22 -59.46
N PHE A 17 34.51 -24.74 -59.76
CA PHE A 17 35.13 -23.64 -58.97
C PHE A 17 34.33 -22.36 -59.04
N LEU A 18 33.80 -21.99 -60.19
CA LEU A 18 32.96 -20.82 -60.38
C LEU A 18 31.61 -20.96 -59.66
N LEU A 19 30.99 -22.14 -59.65
CA LEU A 19 29.80 -22.42 -58.89
C LEU A 19 30.04 -22.33 -57.37
N LEU A 20 31.17 -22.83 -56.89
CA LEU A 20 31.52 -22.75 -55.46
C LEU A 20 31.79 -21.31 -55.03
N THR A 21 32.41 -20.46 -55.88
CA THR A 21 32.62 -19.05 -55.54
C THR A 21 31.33 -18.26 -55.50
N ILE A 22 30.40 -18.51 -56.46
CA ILE A 22 29.07 -17.87 -56.44
C ILE A 22 28.27 -18.32 -55.23
N ALA A 23 28.26 -19.61 -54.90
CA ALA A 23 27.60 -20.12 -53.71
C ALA A 23 28.18 -19.51 -52.41
N GLY A 24 29.51 -19.42 -52.32
CA GLY A 24 30.19 -18.79 -51.19
C GLY A 24 29.80 -17.33 -51.01
N GLN A 25 29.67 -16.57 -52.08
CA GLN A 25 29.24 -15.14 -51.99
C GLN A 25 27.76 -15.04 -51.60
N PHE A 26 26.90 -15.97 -52.02
CA PHE A 26 25.49 -15.98 -51.65
C PHE A 26 25.31 -16.27 -50.14
N PHE A 27 26.11 -17.17 -49.59
CA PHE A 27 26.07 -17.47 -48.16
C PHE A 27 26.77 -16.37 -47.32
N ALA A 28 27.86 -15.80 -47.79
CA ALA A 28 28.55 -14.72 -47.07
C ALA A 28 27.81 -13.36 -47.13
N GLY A 29 27.03 -13.10 -48.20
CA GLY A 29 26.25 -11.88 -48.36
C GLY A 29 24.98 -11.82 -47.52
N ASN A 30 24.54 -12.95 -46.95
CA ASN A 30 23.28 -13.00 -46.22
C ASN A 30 23.43 -12.85 -44.70
N ASP A 31 24.68 -12.70 -44.21
CA ASP A 31 24.96 -12.55 -42.79
C ASP A 31 25.14 -11.06 -42.43
N HIS A 32 24.16 -10.21 -42.82
CA HIS A 32 24.04 -8.86 -42.31
C HIS A 32 23.32 -8.95 -40.97
N SER A 33 24.05 -9.42 -39.96
CA SER A 33 23.65 -9.24 -38.57
C SER A 33 23.70 -7.76 -38.24
N TYR A 34 22.57 -7.06 -38.47
CA TYR A 34 22.40 -5.70 -37.99
C TYR A 34 22.40 -5.78 -36.45
N LYS A 35 23.44 -5.25 -35.83
CA LYS A 35 23.44 -5.02 -34.39
C LYS A 35 22.46 -3.90 -34.11
N THR A 36 21.25 -4.27 -33.69
CA THR A 36 20.27 -3.31 -33.18
C THR A 36 20.59 -3.06 -31.71
N GLU A 37 20.89 -1.84 -31.36
CA GLU A 37 20.93 -1.39 -29.97
C GLU A 37 19.55 -0.87 -29.59
N VAL A 38 19.13 -1.19 -28.36
CA VAL A 38 17.90 -0.64 -27.79
C VAL A 38 18.12 0.85 -27.57
N ALA A 39 17.38 1.69 -28.28
CA ALA A 39 17.39 3.12 -28.05
C ALA A 39 16.84 3.39 -26.63
N LEU A 40 17.70 3.90 -25.77
CA LEU A 40 17.28 4.37 -24.45
C LEU A 40 16.51 5.68 -24.65
N LYS A 41 15.24 5.69 -24.26
CA LYS A 41 14.47 6.92 -24.18
C LYS A 41 15.02 7.73 -23.00
N TYR A 42 15.71 8.82 -23.34
CA TYR A 42 16.15 9.80 -22.34
C TYR A 42 15.16 10.95 -22.34
N ASP A 43 14.39 11.08 -21.27
CA ASP A 43 13.55 12.25 -21.04
C ASP A 43 14.46 13.34 -20.42
N SER A 44 14.95 14.23 -21.25
CA SER A 44 15.68 15.41 -20.78
C SER A 44 14.67 16.42 -20.23
N GLN A 45 14.72 16.64 -18.93
CA GLN A 45 14.00 17.76 -18.30
C GLN A 45 14.98 18.92 -18.13
N ASP A 46 14.69 20.05 -18.75
CA ASP A 46 15.37 21.30 -18.45
C ASP A 46 14.91 21.76 -17.06
N THR A 47 15.74 21.53 -16.06
CA THR A 47 15.51 21.98 -14.68
C THR A 47 16.15 23.35 -14.50
N ILE A 48 15.35 24.34 -14.16
CA ILE A 48 15.82 25.65 -13.71
C ILE A 48 15.77 25.63 -12.19
N GLU A 49 16.93 25.71 -11.55
CA GLU A 49 17.02 25.91 -10.12
C GLU A 49 16.75 27.38 -9.78
N PHE A 50 15.79 27.62 -8.90
CA PHE A 50 15.52 28.94 -8.37
C PHE A 50 15.33 28.88 -6.87
N TYR A 51 15.74 29.96 -6.20
CA TYR A 51 15.49 30.15 -4.77
C TYR A 51 14.30 31.09 -4.60
N GLY A 52 13.34 30.67 -3.81
CA GLY A 52 12.14 31.45 -3.50
C GLY A 52 11.81 31.37 -2.02
N VAL A 53 11.13 32.39 -1.54
CA VAL A 53 10.60 32.44 -0.17
C VAL A 53 9.07 32.39 -0.24
N PHE A 54 8.46 31.51 0.52
CA PHE A 54 7.01 31.47 0.66
C PHE A 54 6.58 32.45 1.73
N ALA A 55 5.79 33.45 1.38
CA ALA A 55 5.07 34.27 2.36
C ALA A 55 3.77 33.54 2.71
N ARG A 56 3.66 33.03 3.92
CA ARG A 56 2.45 32.35 4.43
C ARG A 56 1.67 33.31 5.32
N ASN A 57 0.34 33.28 5.21
CA ASN A 57 -0.53 33.92 6.19
C ASN A 57 -0.85 32.89 7.25
N GLU A 58 -0.14 32.94 8.38
CA GLU A 58 -0.25 31.96 9.44
C GLU A 58 -1.16 32.46 10.56
N HIS A 59 -2.14 31.63 10.93
CA HIS A 59 -3.01 31.87 12.07
C HIS A 59 -2.67 30.87 13.17
N THR A 60 -2.22 31.36 14.30
CA THR A 60 -1.94 30.53 15.47
C THR A 60 -3.21 30.24 16.26
N VAL A 61 -3.49 28.95 16.43
CA VAL A 61 -4.56 28.52 17.34
C VAL A 61 -4.06 28.62 18.76
N SER A 62 -4.29 29.81 19.40
CA SER A 62 -3.83 30.10 20.75
C SER A 62 -4.80 29.48 21.76
N ARG A 63 -4.49 28.30 22.27
CA ARG A 63 -5.15 27.70 23.44
C ARG A 63 -4.12 27.37 24.51
N LYS A 64 -4.41 27.71 25.74
CA LYS A 64 -3.59 27.31 26.90
C LYS A 64 -3.89 25.82 27.15
N ILE A 65 -2.99 24.96 26.71
CA ILE A 65 -3.11 23.50 26.82
C ILE A 65 -2.09 23.03 27.84
N ASN A 66 -2.56 22.31 28.86
CA ASN A 66 -1.69 21.61 29.80
C ASN A 66 -1.70 20.14 29.46
N GLY A 67 -0.52 19.54 29.25
CA GLY A 67 -0.39 18.12 28.98
C GLY A 67 0.35 17.79 27.68
N THR A 68 0.09 16.61 27.13
CA THR A 68 0.73 16.13 25.90
C THR A 68 -0.22 16.28 24.73
N ILE A 69 0.26 16.88 23.63
CA ILE A 69 -0.51 17.11 22.42
C ILE A 69 -0.24 15.96 21.45
N GLN A 70 -1.31 15.44 20.89
CA GLN A 70 -1.27 14.52 19.74
C GLN A 70 -1.95 15.20 18.56
N TYR A 71 -1.23 15.39 17.46
CA TYR A 71 -1.76 15.93 16.23
C TYR A 71 -2.53 14.86 15.45
N GLU A 72 -3.67 15.25 14.86
CA GLU A 72 -4.53 14.37 14.05
C GLU A 72 -4.19 14.45 12.54
N HIS A 73 -3.39 15.45 12.15
CA HIS A 73 -3.00 15.70 10.77
C HIS A 73 -1.48 15.85 10.66
N GLU A 74 -0.95 15.44 9.51
CA GLU A 74 0.43 15.69 9.16
C GLU A 74 0.61 17.13 8.65
N ASP A 75 1.82 17.68 8.81
CA ASP A 75 2.17 19.02 8.30
C ASP A 75 1.90 19.11 6.80
N GLY A 76 1.27 20.20 6.37
CA GLY A 76 0.85 20.40 5.00
C GLY A 76 -0.51 19.77 4.63
N SER A 77 -1.17 19.08 5.54
CA SER A 77 -2.51 18.52 5.31
C SER A 77 -3.55 19.63 5.25
N LYS A 78 -4.48 19.53 4.30
CA LYS A 78 -5.62 20.47 4.21
C LYS A 78 -6.64 20.16 5.28
N VAL A 79 -7.00 21.15 6.08
CA VAL A 79 -7.99 21.07 7.15
C VAL A 79 -9.13 22.03 6.92
N GLY A 80 -10.34 21.61 7.26
CA GLY A 80 -11.54 22.47 7.20
C GLY A 80 -11.74 23.23 8.50
N LYS A 81 -12.51 24.31 8.44
CA LYS A 81 -12.97 25.00 9.65
C LYS A 81 -13.70 24.03 10.59
N ASN A 82 -13.42 24.11 11.89
CA ASN A 82 -13.92 23.24 12.95
C ASN A 82 -13.44 21.78 12.89
N SER A 83 -12.53 21.42 11.96
CA SER A 83 -11.87 20.12 12.02
C SER A 83 -11.01 19.99 13.27
N VAL A 84 -11.02 18.83 13.91
CA VAL A 84 -10.10 18.54 15.02
C VAL A 84 -8.69 18.42 14.46
N ILE A 85 -7.78 19.27 14.89
CA ILE A 85 -6.38 19.29 14.45
C ILE A 85 -5.44 18.64 15.44
N ALA A 86 -5.82 18.64 16.71
CA ALA A 86 -5.05 18.00 17.77
C ALA A 86 -5.95 17.59 18.94
N ASN A 87 -5.49 16.62 19.71
CA ASN A 87 -6.05 16.24 21.00
C ASN A 87 -4.99 16.49 22.08
N ALA A 88 -5.39 17.17 23.15
CA ALA A 88 -4.55 17.39 24.32
C ALA A 88 -4.93 16.42 25.43
N TYR A 89 -3.99 15.61 25.87
CA TYR A 89 -4.13 14.61 26.91
C TYR A 89 -3.44 15.05 28.19
N GLY A 90 -3.92 14.59 29.34
CA GLY A 90 -3.29 14.87 30.62
C GLY A 90 -1.85 14.34 30.70
N SER A 91 -1.58 13.22 30.04
CA SER A 91 -0.24 12.61 30.02
C SER A 91 -0.03 11.78 28.73
N ALA A 92 1.22 11.45 28.43
CA ALA A 92 1.56 10.51 27.36
C ALA A 92 0.97 9.10 27.62
N ALA A 93 0.81 8.70 28.87
CA ALA A 93 0.16 7.44 29.23
C ALA A 93 -1.32 7.43 28.81
N ASP A 94 -2.02 8.56 28.92
CA ASP A 94 -3.43 8.67 28.51
C ASP A 94 -3.59 8.50 26.99
N ILE A 95 -2.61 8.92 26.19
CA ILE A 95 -2.59 8.67 24.74
C ILE A 95 -2.57 7.17 24.46
N SER A 96 -1.68 6.42 25.12
CA SER A 96 -1.57 4.95 24.95
C SER A 96 -2.85 4.24 25.39
N LEU A 97 -3.42 4.64 26.54
CA LEU A 97 -4.67 4.10 27.06
C LEU A 97 -5.83 4.34 26.07
N THR A 98 -5.94 5.55 25.53
CA THR A 98 -6.97 5.90 24.55
C THR A 98 -6.80 5.09 23.27
N ALA A 99 -5.58 4.91 22.76
CA ALA A 99 -5.30 4.07 21.61
C ALA A 99 -5.72 2.61 21.86
N ASP A 100 -5.45 2.06 23.03
CA ASP A 100 -5.85 0.70 23.40
C ASP A 100 -7.37 0.58 23.53
N ILE A 101 -8.05 1.57 24.11
CA ILE A 101 -9.52 1.61 24.18
C ILE A 101 -10.11 1.63 22.74
N ASN A 102 -9.57 2.44 21.85
CA ASN A 102 -10.06 2.51 20.47
C ASN A 102 -9.88 1.17 19.73
N LYS A 103 -8.74 0.47 19.93
CA LYS A 103 -8.55 -0.89 19.39
C LYS A 103 -9.59 -1.88 19.91
N LEU A 104 -9.93 -1.80 21.21
CA LEU A 104 -10.95 -2.67 21.80
C LEU A 104 -12.34 -2.34 21.26
N LYS A 105 -12.68 -1.06 21.09
CA LYS A 105 -13.95 -0.60 20.47
C LYS A 105 -14.07 -1.13 19.04
N THR A 106 -13.05 -0.94 18.21
CA THR A 106 -13.04 -1.49 16.84
C THR A 106 -13.22 -3.01 16.82
N ARG A 107 -12.65 -3.72 17.80
CA ARG A 107 -12.84 -5.17 17.90
C ARG A 107 -14.29 -5.52 18.28
N ILE A 108 -14.92 -4.76 19.18
CA ILE A 108 -16.34 -4.93 19.54
C ILE A 108 -17.22 -4.70 18.31
N ASP A 109 -16.98 -3.61 17.57
CA ASP A 109 -17.74 -3.30 16.35
C ASP A 109 -17.64 -4.45 15.33
N THR A 110 -16.42 -4.99 15.14
CA THR A 110 -16.18 -6.14 14.27
C THR A 110 -16.97 -7.38 14.69
N LEU A 111 -17.01 -7.69 15.99
CA LEU A 111 -17.74 -8.83 16.51
C LEU A 111 -19.26 -8.62 16.46
N THR A 112 -19.71 -7.39 16.71
CA THR A 112 -21.13 -7.01 16.62
C THR A 112 -21.63 -7.10 15.17
N ASP A 113 -20.81 -6.63 14.22
CA ASP A 113 -21.11 -6.77 12.79
C ASP A 113 -21.16 -8.23 12.35
N ALA A 114 -20.27 -9.07 12.89
CA ALA A 114 -20.33 -10.52 12.64
C ALA A 114 -21.61 -11.17 13.16
N GLN A 115 -22.12 -10.74 14.33
CA GLN A 115 -23.38 -11.24 14.89
C GLN A 115 -24.62 -10.79 14.13
N SER A 116 -24.54 -9.71 13.36
CA SER A 116 -25.67 -9.20 12.57
C SER A 116 -25.99 -10.06 11.35
N LEU A 117 -25.14 -11.03 11.01
CA LEU A 117 -25.37 -11.93 9.88
C LEU A 117 -26.53 -12.89 10.18
N VAL A 118 -27.55 -12.82 9.32
CA VAL A 118 -28.70 -13.72 9.34
C VAL A 118 -28.52 -14.75 8.22
N GLY A 119 -28.37 -16.04 8.63
CA GLY A 119 -28.37 -17.17 7.69
C GLY A 119 -27.07 -17.98 7.72
N THR A 120 -27.22 -19.28 7.62
CA THR A 120 -26.13 -20.28 7.62
C THR A 120 -26.16 -21.03 6.28
N ASP A 121 -25.74 -20.38 5.21
CA ASP A 121 -25.61 -21.04 3.91
C ASP A 121 -24.15 -21.42 3.66
N ASN A 122 -23.92 -22.69 3.29
CA ASN A 122 -22.59 -23.20 2.99
C ASN A 122 -21.90 -22.43 1.84
N SER A 123 -22.65 -21.85 0.90
CA SER A 123 -22.11 -21.01 -0.16
C SER A 123 -21.40 -19.76 0.38
N GLN A 124 -21.83 -19.24 1.51
CA GLN A 124 -21.21 -18.09 2.19
C GLN A 124 -19.85 -18.46 2.77
N ILE A 125 -19.67 -19.70 3.23
CA ILE A 125 -18.38 -20.17 3.79
C ILE A 125 -17.29 -20.11 2.74
N GLU A 126 -17.55 -20.63 1.55
CA GLU A 126 -16.59 -20.60 0.44
C GLU A 126 -16.26 -19.17 0.01
N ALA A 127 -17.27 -18.30 -0.02
CA ALA A 127 -17.08 -16.88 -0.33
C ALA A 127 -16.18 -16.20 0.72
N PHE A 128 -16.40 -16.45 2.02
CA PHE A 128 -15.54 -15.92 3.07
C PHE A 128 -14.12 -16.49 3.00
N ASP A 129 -13.94 -17.78 2.76
CA ASP A 129 -12.62 -18.41 2.64
C ASP A 129 -11.83 -17.81 1.46
N LYS A 130 -12.49 -17.54 0.32
CA LYS A 130 -11.88 -16.85 -0.83
C LYS A 130 -11.47 -15.41 -0.48
N LEU A 131 -12.36 -14.63 0.14
CA LEU A 131 -12.07 -13.26 0.55
C LEU A 131 -10.94 -13.19 1.58
N ILE A 132 -10.89 -14.11 2.55
CA ILE A 132 -9.82 -14.19 3.54
C ILE A 132 -8.48 -14.45 2.85
N THR A 133 -8.45 -15.38 1.87
CA THR A 133 -7.23 -15.68 1.11
C THR A 133 -6.75 -14.46 0.30
N GLU A 134 -7.67 -13.75 -0.34
CA GLU A 134 -7.36 -12.51 -1.07
C GLU A 134 -6.80 -11.43 -0.14
N LYS A 135 -7.46 -11.19 1.00
CA LYS A 135 -6.99 -10.20 1.98
C LYS A 135 -5.64 -10.59 2.58
N HIS A 136 -5.39 -11.87 2.80
CA HIS A 136 -4.10 -12.37 3.27
C HIS A 136 -2.98 -12.08 2.26
N SER A 137 -3.21 -12.30 0.97
CA SER A 137 -2.25 -11.95 -0.07
C SER A 137 -1.95 -10.45 -0.10
N LYS A 138 -3.00 -9.60 0.00
CA LYS A 138 -2.84 -8.15 0.08
C LYS A 138 -2.08 -7.73 1.34
N LEU A 139 -2.32 -8.40 2.47
CA LEU A 139 -1.60 -8.14 3.72
C LEU A 139 -0.10 -8.41 3.58
N ILE A 140 0.28 -9.53 2.97
CA ILE A 140 1.70 -9.84 2.71
C ILE A 140 2.33 -8.76 1.82
N THR A 141 1.64 -8.34 0.76
CA THR A 141 2.12 -7.27 -0.13
C THR A 141 2.31 -5.96 0.61
N ALA A 142 1.34 -5.56 1.46
CA ALA A 142 1.43 -4.34 2.26
C ALA A 142 2.60 -4.38 3.25
N ILE A 143 2.84 -5.54 3.90
CA ILE A 143 4.00 -5.74 4.79
C ILE A 143 5.31 -5.56 4.02
N ASN A 144 5.45 -6.20 2.85
CA ASN A 144 6.65 -6.12 2.04
C ASN A 144 6.92 -4.71 1.52
N ASN A 145 5.87 -3.92 1.30
CA ASN A 145 5.97 -2.52 0.86
C ASN A 145 6.15 -1.53 2.03
N GLY A 146 6.09 -1.98 3.28
CA GLY A 146 6.17 -1.11 4.46
C GLY A 146 4.93 -0.24 4.69
N ASP A 147 3.79 -0.56 4.06
CA ASP A 147 2.53 0.17 4.22
C ASP A 147 1.79 -0.29 5.49
N TYR A 148 2.21 0.23 6.63
CA TYR A 148 1.64 -0.14 7.93
C TYR A 148 0.19 0.33 8.12
N THR A 149 -0.25 1.35 7.39
CA THR A 149 -1.64 1.81 7.41
C THR A 149 -2.55 0.76 6.77
N ALA A 150 -2.21 0.31 5.57
CA ALA A 150 -2.92 -0.77 4.89
C ALA A 150 -2.86 -2.09 5.69
N VAL A 151 -1.71 -2.41 6.31
CA VAL A 151 -1.56 -3.58 7.19
C VAL A 151 -2.59 -3.57 8.32
N SER A 152 -2.74 -2.43 9.00
CA SER A 152 -3.69 -2.29 10.11
C SER A 152 -5.13 -2.48 9.64
N GLN A 153 -5.52 -1.84 8.55
CA GLN A 153 -6.86 -1.97 7.96
C GLN A 153 -7.15 -3.42 7.54
N LEU A 154 -6.24 -4.05 6.78
CA LEU A 154 -6.41 -5.42 6.31
C LEU A 154 -6.53 -6.43 7.44
N LYS A 155 -5.82 -6.23 8.56
CA LYS A 155 -5.97 -7.07 9.76
C LYS A 155 -7.38 -7.00 10.33
N TYR A 156 -8.00 -5.81 10.41
CA TYR A 156 -9.39 -5.67 10.88
C TYR A 156 -10.38 -6.30 9.91
N GLU A 157 -10.20 -6.10 8.61
CA GLU A 157 -11.06 -6.71 7.59
C GLU A 157 -10.99 -8.25 7.65
N MET A 158 -9.79 -8.82 7.82
CA MET A 158 -9.61 -10.27 7.98
C MET A 158 -10.27 -10.78 9.26
N LEU A 159 -10.13 -10.07 10.37
CA LEU A 159 -10.78 -10.45 11.64
C LEU A 159 -12.31 -10.48 11.49
N ASN A 160 -12.88 -9.48 10.81
CA ASN A 160 -14.31 -9.42 10.50
C ASN A 160 -14.75 -10.65 9.69
N LEU A 161 -14.07 -10.90 8.55
CA LEU A 161 -14.38 -12.04 7.68
C LEU A 161 -14.25 -13.40 8.42
N GLN A 162 -13.20 -13.56 9.23
CA GLN A 162 -13.00 -14.78 10.04
C GLN A 162 -14.11 -14.95 11.08
N SER A 163 -14.49 -13.86 11.77
CA SER A 163 -15.56 -13.90 12.77
C SER A 163 -16.90 -14.28 12.12
N LYS A 164 -17.22 -13.68 10.97
CA LYS A 164 -18.40 -14.01 10.17
C LYS A 164 -18.41 -15.47 9.73
N ARG A 165 -17.30 -15.93 9.18
CA ARG A 165 -17.16 -17.34 8.76
C ARG A 165 -17.32 -18.31 9.92
N ASP A 166 -16.75 -18.02 11.08
CA ASP A 166 -16.81 -18.90 12.25
C ASP A 166 -18.24 -18.99 12.81
N MET A 167 -19.03 -17.92 12.72
CA MET A 167 -20.46 -17.96 13.04
C MET A 167 -21.24 -18.80 12.03
N VAL A 168 -21.04 -18.60 10.73
CA VAL A 168 -21.73 -19.38 9.69
C VAL A 168 -21.37 -20.87 9.77
N LYS A 169 -20.10 -21.19 10.12
CA LYS A 169 -19.66 -22.58 10.38
C LYS A 169 -20.23 -23.19 11.67
N GLY A 170 -20.95 -22.42 12.48
CA GLY A 170 -21.46 -22.87 13.78
C GLY A 170 -20.39 -23.13 14.83
N LYS A 171 -19.15 -22.65 14.62
CA LYS A 171 -18.07 -22.75 15.61
C LYS A 171 -18.29 -21.84 16.81
N VAL A 172 -18.95 -20.72 16.57
CA VAL A 172 -19.33 -19.72 17.58
C VAL A 172 -20.79 -19.38 17.37
N ASN A 173 -21.58 -19.53 18.42
CA ASN A 173 -23.03 -19.24 18.38
C ASN A 173 -23.29 -17.73 18.52
N ASP A 174 -22.54 -17.08 19.40
CA ASP A 174 -22.58 -15.63 19.60
C ASP A 174 -21.24 -15.12 20.16
N TYR A 175 -21.03 -13.81 20.09
CA TYR A 175 -19.87 -13.14 20.66
C TYR A 175 -20.22 -12.32 21.91
N SER A 176 -21.42 -12.45 22.46
CA SER A 176 -21.91 -11.62 23.56
C SER A 176 -21.02 -11.66 24.80
N SER A 177 -20.52 -12.86 25.16
CA SER A 177 -19.61 -13.03 26.29
C SER A 177 -18.25 -12.34 26.05
N VAL A 178 -17.72 -12.44 24.83
CA VAL A 178 -16.46 -11.79 24.45
C VAL A 178 -16.63 -10.28 24.43
N ILE A 179 -17.71 -9.76 23.84
CA ILE A 179 -18.05 -8.34 23.81
C ILE A 179 -18.18 -7.78 25.24
N SER A 180 -18.86 -8.52 26.13
CA SER A 180 -19.00 -8.14 27.55
C SER A 180 -17.65 -8.03 28.25
N ALA A 181 -16.76 -9.01 28.04
CA ALA A 181 -15.41 -9.00 28.60
C ALA A 181 -14.57 -7.81 28.05
N LEU A 182 -14.68 -7.52 26.75
CA LEU A 182 -14.01 -6.36 26.14
C LEU A 182 -14.54 -5.04 26.69
N ASN A 183 -15.86 -4.89 26.88
CA ASN A 183 -16.47 -3.71 27.50
C ASN A 183 -15.98 -3.51 28.95
N SER A 184 -15.89 -4.60 29.73
CA SER A 184 -15.35 -4.54 31.08
C SER A 184 -13.90 -4.07 31.10
N LYS A 185 -13.09 -4.53 30.13
CA LYS A 185 -11.70 -4.09 29.97
C LYS A 185 -11.62 -2.61 29.57
N ILE A 186 -12.47 -2.15 28.67
CA ILE A 186 -12.56 -0.73 28.28
C ILE A 186 -12.85 0.11 29.53
N LYS A 187 -13.88 -0.25 30.32
CA LYS A 187 -14.23 0.45 31.55
C LYS A 187 -13.07 0.53 32.56
N THR A 188 -12.28 -0.53 32.66
CA THR A 188 -11.09 -0.54 33.51
C THR A 188 -10.01 0.43 32.98
N LEU A 189 -9.78 0.48 31.67
CA LEU A 189 -8.81 1.40 31.05
C LEU A 189 -9.28 2.85 31.13
N GLU A 190 -10.58 3.11 30.89
CA GLU A 190 -11.17 4.44 31.05
C GLU A 190 -11.01 4.99 32.48
N GLY A 191 -11.16 4.14 33.50
CA GLY A 191 -10.93 4.49 34.90
C GLY A 191 -9.47 4.83 35.25
N ARG A 192 -8.51 4.57 34.33
CA ARG A 192 -7.08 4.89 34.50
C ARG A 192 -6.69 6.18 33.79
N ILE A 193 -7.53 6.71 32.92
CA ILE A 193 -7.29 7.98 32.23
C ILE A 193 -7.47 9.12 33.24
N SER A 194 -6.47 10.00 33.34
CA SER A 194 -6.43 11.08 34.31
C SER A 194 -7.42 12.21 33.98
N ALA A 195 -7.61 12.51 32.70
CA ALA A 195 -8.56 13.49 32.18
C ALA A 195 -8.99 13.18 30.76
N SER A 196 -10.22 13.50 30.43
CA SER A 196 -10.69 13.40 29.02
C SER A 196 -9.88 14.34 28.14
N PRO A 197 -9.51 13.89 26.92
CA PRO A 197 -8.75 14.71 25.99
C PRO A 197 -9.53 15.97 25.61
N VAL A 198 -8.83 17.09 25.53
CA VAL A 198 -9.38 18.36 25.05
C VAL A 198 -9.10 18.47 23.56
N GLN A 199 -10.16 18.58 22.77
CA GLN A 199 -10.03 18.73 21.32
C GLN A 199 -9.64 20.16 20.95
N VAL A 200 -8.67 20.30 20.07
CA VAL A 200 -8.27 21.56 19.44
C VAL A 200 -8.76 21.52 18.01
N THR A 201 -9.56 22.51 17.64
CA THR A 201 -10.17 22.62 16.33
C THR A 201 -9.58 23.77 15.54
N ALA A 202 -9.53 23.63 14.21
CA ALA A 202 -9.14 24.71 13.31
C ALA A 202 -10.20 25.82 13.30
N ASP A 203 -9.76 27.06 13.48
CA ASP A 203 -10.66 28.22 13.44
C ASP A 203 -11.08 28.59 12.01
N GLU A 204 -10.23 28.23 11.03
CA GLU A 204 -10.42 28.50 9.60
C GLU A 204 -10.05 27.29 8.74
N THR A 205 -10.39 27.36 7.45
CA THR A 205 -9.94 26.38 6.46
C THR A 205 -8.55 26.75 5.98
N GLY A 206 -7.61 25.81 6.00
CA GLY A 206 -6.23 26.06 5.62
C GLY A 206 -5.39 24.79 5.52
N TYR A 207 -4.09 24.96 5.62
CA TYR A 207 -3.13 23.86 5.73
C TYR A 207 -2.58 23.81 7.15
N PHE A 208 -2.60 22.63 7.73
CA PHE A 208 -2.10 22.43 9.09
C PHE A 208 -0.56 22.45 9.11
N VAL A 209 0.00 23.13 10.12
CA VAL A 209 1.44 23.11 10.43
C VAL A 209 1.59 23.02 11.94
N SER A 210 2.38 22.05 12.41
CA SER A 210 2.56 21.78 13.85
C SER A 210 3.49 22.76 14.56
N SER A 211 4.32 23.47 13.80
CA SER A 211 5.29 24.45 14.31
C SER A 211 5.32 25.70 13.44
N ILE A 212 5.55 26.84 14.05
CA ILE A 212 5.76 28.12 13.37
C ILE A 212 7.24 28.19 12.96
N ASP A 213 7.50 28.62 11.72
CA ASP A 213 8.85 28.95 11.28
C ASP A 213 9.27 30.23 12.05
N GLY A 214 10.21 30.10 12.97
CA GLY A 214 10.74 31.21 13.78
C GLY A 214 11.80 32.02 13.04
#